data_9ba98d0624fa591fa65c0f3aef3a6cc8
#
_entry.id   9ba98d0624fa591fa65c0f3aef3a6cc8
#
_cell.length_a   1.000
_cell.length_b   1.000
_cell.length_c   1.000
_cell.angle_alpha   90.00
_cell.angle_beta   90.00
_cell.angle_gamma   90.00
#
_symmetry.space_group_name_H-M   'P 1'
#
loop_
_entity.id
_entity.type
_entity.pdbx_description
1 polymer ?
#
loop_
_entity_poly.entity_id
_entity_poly.type
_entity_poly.pdbx_seq_one_letter_code
_entity_poly.pdbx_strand_id
1 'polypeptide(L)'
;MSLFDWFADRRKGQYVANVKQEPDEGDGLWSKCPECGQVVYLKDLKLNASVCANCGHHHRIDSAERIALIADPDSFQVLNADLAPVDPLGFKDRRAYADRLRESQASTGLRDGVVTGLCRVEGIPMGLAAMDFRFMGGSMGSVVGEKITRLIGSPPPASCRC
;
A
#
# COMPACT_ATOMS: atom_id res chain seq x y z
N MET A 1 -12.28 38.92 -5.41
CA MET A 1 -11.88 37.49 -5.61
C MET A 1 -12.90 36.63 -4.89
N SER A 2 -13.66 35.85 -5.66
CA SER A 2 -14.67 34.94 -5.08
C SER A 2 -13.97 33.68 -4.56
N LEU A 3 -14.51 33.08 -3.49
CA LEU A 3 -14.07 31.80 -2.95
C LEU A 3 -14.07 30.70 -4.04
N PHE A 4 -14.97 30.80 -5.00
CA PHE A 4 -15.10 29.89 -6.14
C PHE A 4 -13.94 30.03 -7.15
N ASP A 5 -13.37 31.23 -7.33
CA ASP A 5 -12.20 31.45 -8.21
C ASP A 5 -10.95 30.82 -7.60
N TRP A 6 -10.80 30.85 -6.27
CA TRP A 6 -9.72 30.21 -5.57
C TRP A 6 -9.78 28.67 -5.69
N PHE A 7 -10.98 28.06 -5.62
CA PHE A 7 -11.16 26.63 -5.86
C PHE A 7 -10.98 26.22 -7.33
N ALA A 8 -11.32 27.10 -8.26
CA ALA A 8 -11.14 26.86 -9.70
C ALA A 8 -9.66 26.88 -10.09
N ASP A 9 -8.88 27.77 -9.51
CA ASP A 9 -7.44 27.89 -9.76
C ASP A 9 -6.64 26.73 -9.16
N ARG A 10 -7.04 26.22 -7.99
CA ARG A 10 -6.48 24.98 -7.42
C ARG A 10 -6.81 23.73 -8.22
N ARG A 11 -7.93 23.69 -8.94
CA ARG A 11 -8.24 22.57 -9.84
C ARG A 11 -7.45 22.60 -11.14
N LYS A 12 -6.92 23.75 -11.55
CA LYS A 12 -6.00 23.89 -12.69
C LYS A 12 -4.55 23.56 -12.34
N GLY A 13 -4.16 23.58 -11.07
CA GLY A 13 -2.92 23.06 -10.57
C GLY A 13 -2.95 21.54 -10.60
N GLN A 14 -2.66 20.99 -11.76
CA GLN A 14 -2.09 19.68 -12.07
C GLN A 14 -1.95 18.73 -10.88
N TYR A 15 -3.04 18.10 -10.48
CA TYR A 15 -2.97 16.73 -10.04
C TYR A 15 -3.17 15.82 -11.26
N VAL A 16 -2.36 16.02 -12.28
CA VAL A 16 -1.96 14.93 -13.14
C VAL A 16 -0.89 14.23 -12.31
N ALA A 17 -1.32 13.30 -11.48
CA ALA A 17 -0.48 12.19 -11.17
C ALA A 17 -0.19 11.52 -12.53
N ASN A 18 0.83 11.98 -13.22
CA ASN A 18 1.63 11.14 -14.07
C ASN A 18 2.25 10.14 -13.10
N VAL A 19 1.46 9.17 -12.69
CA VAL A 19 1.98 7.86 -12.35
C VAL A 19 2.49 7.37 -13.69
N LYS A 20 3.70 7.80 -14.06
CA LYS A 20 4.54 7.01 -14.92
C LYS A 20 4.57 5.68 -14.19
N GLN A 21 3.85 4.70 -14.72
CA GLN A 21 4.14 3.31 -14.45
C GLN A 21 5.64 3.22 -14.63
N GLU A 22 6.34 3.02 -13.53
CA GLU A 22 7.74 2.67 -13.61
C GLU A 22 7.80 1.47 -14.55
N PRO A 23 8.74 1.44 -15.50
CA PRO A 23 8.81 0.35 -16.44
C PRO A 23 8.86 -0.93 -15.63
N ASP A 24 7.94 -1.81 -15.99
CA ASP A 24 7.88 -3.20 -15.62
C ASP A 24 9.28 -3.73 -15.35
N GLU A 25 9.47 -4.39 -14.21
CA GLU A 25 10.73 -4.99 -13.80
C GLU A 25 11.11 -6.09 -14.81
N GLY A 26 11.53 -5.68 -15.99
CA GLY A 26 12.24 -6.54 -16.90
C GLY A 26 13.57 -6.91 -16.23
N ASP A 27 13.76 -8.16 -15.90
CA ASP A 27 15.02 -8.93 -15.64
C ASP A 27 16.29 -8.15 -15.22
N GLY A 28 16.13 -6.92 -14.71
CA GLY A 28 17.20 -6.02 -14.35
C GLY A 28 17.60 -6.18 -12.89
N LEU A 29 18.76 -6.72 -12.62
CA LEU A 29 19.42 -6.73 -11.32
C LEU A 29 19.68 -5.30 -10.77
N TRP A 30 19.38 -4.27 -11.56
CA TRP A 30 19.71 -2.87 -11.31
C TRP A 30 18.49 -1.97 -11.45
N SER A 31 18.38 -0.99 -10.57
CA SER A 31 17.35 0.07 -10.63
C SER A 31 18.01 1.44 -10.61
N LYS A 32 17.40 2.41 -11.28
CA LYS A 32 17.85 3.80 -11.26
C LYS A 32 17.03 4.57 -10.24
N CYS A 33 17.70 5.20 -9.27
CA CYS A 33 17.03 6.05 -8.31
C CYS A 33 16.36 7.24 -9.02
N PRO A 34 15.06 7.48 -8.84
CA PRO A 34 14.35 8.55 -9.53
C PRO A 34 14.80 9.95 -9.06
N GLU A 35 15.33 10.06 -7.84
CA GLU A 35 15.73 11.33 -7.24
C GLU A 35 17.16 11.72 -7.65
N CYS A 36 18.15 10.86 -7.42
CA CYS A 36 19.55 11.19 -7.68
C CYS A 36 20.12 10.61 -8.97
N GLY A 37 19.36 9.79 -9.70
CA GLY A 37 19.80 9.15 -10.93
C GLY A 37 20.86 8.04 -10.77
N GLN A 38 21.31 7.75 -9.56
CA GLN A 38 22.27 6.69 -9.28
C GLN A 38 21.67 5.32 -9.63
N VAL A 39 22.47 4.49 -10.30
CA VAL A 39 22.11 3.08 -10.53
C VAL A 39 22.48 2.30 -9.29
N VAL A 40 21.50 1.58 -8.75
CA VAL A 40 21.65 0.77 -7.53
C VAL A 40 21.29 -0.68 -7.82
N TYR A 41 21.98 -1.61 -7.16
CA TYR A 41 21.67 -3.02 -7.26
C TYR A 41 20.43 -3.34 -6.42
N LEU A 42 19.44 -4.04 -7.00
CA LEU A 42 18.14 -4.26 -6.35
C LEU A 42 18.25 -5.04 -5.04
N LYS A 43 19.21 -5.99 -4.93
CA LYS A 43 19.41 -6.69 -3.68
C LYS A 43 19.93 -5.79 -2.59
N ASP A 44 20.87 -4.89 -2.90
CA ASP A 44 21.42 -3.94 -1.93
C ASP A 44 20.35 -2.92 -1.52
N LEU A 45 19.52 -2.49 -2.48
CA LEU A 45 18.38 -1.63 -2.19
C LEU A 45 17.39 -2.30 -1.22
N LYS A 46 17.04 -3.58 -1.43
CA LYS A 46 16.18 -4.35 -0.53
C LYS A 46 16.81 -4.55 0.86
N LEU A 47 18.10 -4.84 0.91
CA LEU A 47 18.83 -4.95 2.19
C LEU A 47 18.84 -3.63 2.97
N ASN A 48 18.83 -2.49 2.27
CA ASN A 48 18.73 -1.17 2.87
C ASN A 48 17.26 -0.68 3.00
N ALA A 49 16.32 -1.59 3.25
CA ALA A 49 14.90 -1.29 3.44
C ALA A 49 14.27 -0.45 2.31
N SER A 50 14.72 -0.66 1.07
CA SER A 50 14.31 0.08 -0.12
C SER A 50 14.60 1.60 -0.05
N VAL A 51 15.64 1.99 0.69
CA VAL A 51 16.14 3.36 0.78
C VAL A 51 17.42 3.50 -0.04
N CYS A 52 17.48 4.52 -0.89
CA CYS A 52 18.67 4.79 -1.68
C CYS A 52 19.84 5.21 -0.77
N ALA A 53 20.94 4.45 -0.80
CA ALA A 53 22.11 4.72 0.04
C ALA A 53 22.82 6.06 -0.32
N ASN A 54 22.62 6.56 -1.55
CA ASN A 54 23.27 7.78 -2.00
C ASN A 54 22.53 9.07 -1.57
N CYS A 55 21.19 9.08 -1.65
CA CYS A 55 20.41 10.31 -1.40
C CYS A 55 19.33 10.17 -0.33
N GLY A 56 19.14 8.98 0.25
CA GLY A 56 18.10 8.74 1.25
C GLY A 56 16.67 8.65 0.68
N HIS A 57 16.52 8.63 -0.66
CA HIS A 57 15.20 8.47 -1.27
C HIS A 57 14.58 7.14 -0.91
N HIS A 58 13.33 7.16 -0.40
CA HIS A 58 12.56 5.96 -0.10
C HIS A 58 11.83 5.49 -1.36
N HIS A 59 12.21 4.34 -1.87
CA HIS A 59 11.50 3.70 -2.96
C HIS A 59 10.16 3.16 -2.48
N ARG A 60 9.21 3.02 -3.40
CA ARG A 60 7.92 2.40 -3.09
C ARG A 60 8.12 0.93 -2.80
N ILE A 61 7.48 0.45 -1.75
CA ILE A 61 7.43 -0.96 -1.38
C ILE A 61 5.96 -1.39 -1.27
N ASP A 62 5.73 -2.67 -1.45
CA ASP A 62 4.40 -3.24 -1.30
C ASP A 62 4.04 -3.53 0.17
N SER A 63 2.80 -3.97 0.40
CA SER A 63 2.32 -4.28 1.74
C SER A 63 3.07 -5.45 2.38
N ALA A 64 3.46 -6.46 1.61
CA ALA A 64 4.19 -7.62 2.10
C ALA A 64 5.62 -7.23 2.54
N GLU A 65 6.33 -6.46 1.71
CA GLU A 65 7.65 -5.93 2.07
C GLU A 65 7.57 -5.02 3.31
N ARG A 66 6.54 -4.18 3.41
CA ARG A 66 6.33 -3.33 4.58
C ARG A 66 6.12 -4.15 5.86
N ILE A 67 5.31 -5.20 5.79
CA ILE A 67 5.08 -6.11 6.91
C ILE A 67 6.38 -6.81 7.31
N ALA A 68 7.13 -7.31 6.33
CA ALA A 68 8.41 -7.99 6.59
C ALA A 68 9.48 -7.09 7.23
N LEU A 69 9.42 -5.76 6.98
CA LEU A 69 10.32 -4.80 7.62
C LEU A 69 9.94 -4.44 9.05
N ILE A 70 8.69 -4.66 9.45
CA ILE A 70 8.16 -4.22 10.75
C ILE A 70 7.96 -5.40 11.70
N ALA A 71 7.38 -6.49 11.20
CA ALA A 71 7.04 -7.64 12.03
C ALA A 71 8.27 -8.54 12.29
N ASP A 72 8.32 -9.12 13.46
CA ASP A 72 9.31 -10.16 13.78
C ASP A 72 9.15 -11.32 12.78
N PRO A 73 10.23 -12.00 12.40
CA PRO A 73 10.19 -13.12 11.47
C PRO A 73 9.12 -14.15 11.86
N ASP A 74 8.35 -14.61 10.87
CA ASP A 74 7.30 -15.63 10.99
C ASP A 74 6.17 -15.32 12.00
N SER A 75 6.10 -14.09 12.52
CA SER A 75 5.10 -13.71 13.51
C SER A 75 3.78 -13.22 12.93
N PHE A 76 3.75 -12.80 11.65
CA PHE A 76 2.57 -12.19 11.04
C PHE A 76 1.49 -13.22 10.68
N GLN A 77 0.33 -13.06 11.28
CA GLN A 77 -0.86 -13.88 11.01
C GLN A 77 -1.93 -13.01 10.35
N VAL A 78 -2.22 -13.28 9.08
CA VAL A 78 -3.22 -12.53 8.30
C VAL A 78 -4.60 -12.68 8.92
N LEU A 79 -5.33 -11.57 9.04
CA LEU A 79 -6.73 -11.51 9.44
C LEU A 79 -7.61 -11.00 8.31
N ASN A 80 -8.87 -11.50 8.25
CA ASN A 80 -9.89 -11.01 7.33
C ASN A 80 -9.47 -11.05 5.85
N ALA A 81 -8.69 -12.07 5.45
CA ALA A 81 -8.24 -12.24 4.07
C ALA A 81 -9.37 -12.55 3.08
N ASP A 82 -10.50 -13.02 3.56
CA ASP A 82 -11.71 -13.36 2.80
C ASP A 82 -12.52 -12.14 2.39
N LEU A 83 -12.38 -11.01 3.08
CA LEU A 83 -13.13 -9.80 2.78
C LEU A 83 -12.64 -9.18 1.46
N ALA A 84 -13.60 -8.94 0.58
CA ALA A 84 -13.37 -8.30 -0.71
C ALA A 84 -14.43 -7.21 -0.96
N PRO A 85 -14.06 -6.09 -1.62
CA PRO A 85 -14.99 -5.03 -1.93
C PRO A 85 -16.03 -5.51 -2.96
N VAL A 86 -17.24 -4.98 -2.79
CA VAL A 86 -18.36 -5.14 -3.71
C VAL A 86 -18.83 -3.75 -4.17
N ASP A 87 -19.53 -3.69 -5.29
CA ASP A 87 -20.08 -2.46 -5.85
C ASP A 87 -21.61 -2.47 -5.77
N PRO A 88 -22.20 -2.19 -4.58
CA PRO A 88 -23.66 -2.21 -4.42
C PRO A 88 -24.35 -1.04 -5.14
N LEU A 89 -23.60 -0.02 -5.52
CA LEU A 89 -24.13 1.20 -6.15
C LEU A 89 -24.01 1.18 -7.69
N GLY A 90 -23.27 0.22 -8.26
CA GLY A 90 -22.92 0.23 -9.68
C GLY A 90 -22.18 1.52 -10.07
N PHE A 91 -21.26 1.98 -9.22
CA PHE A 91 -20.61 3.28 -9.37
C PHE A 91 -19.77 3.36 -10.64
N LYS A 92 -19.99 4.45 -11.38
CA LYS A 92 -19.27 4.76 -12.59
C LYS A 92 -18.93 6.25 -12.63
N ASP A 93 -17.64 6.55 -12.74
CA ASP A 93 -17.14 7.87 -13.13
C ASP A 93 -16.70 7.84 -14.61
N ARG A 94 -15.41 8.02 -14.89
CA ARG A 94 -14.82 7.80 -16.23
C ARG A 94 -14.77 6.32 -16.61
N ARG A 95 -14.66 5.43 -15.61
CA ARG A 95 -14.63 3.97 -15.76
C ARG A 95 -15.48 3.35 -14.65
N ALA A 96 -16.11 2.20 -14.91
CA ALA A 96 -16.85 1.50 -13.88
C ALA A 96 -15.93 1.09 -12.71
N TYR A 97 -16.42 1.21 -11.48
CA TYR A 97 -15.67 0.82 -10.28
C TYR A 97 -15.30 -0.66 -10.31
N ALA A 98 -16.24 -1.51 -10.72
CA ALA A 98 -16.02 -2.96 -10.84
C ALA A 98 -14.87 -3.31 -11.81
N ASP A 99 -14.65 -2.53 -12.89
CA ASP A 99 -13.55 -2.76 -13.83
C ASP A 99 -12.22 -2.38 -13.21
N ARG A 100 -12.15 -1.23 -12.53
CA ARG A 100 -10.94 -0.80 -11.82
C ARG A 100 -10.57 -1.77 -10.69
N LEU A 101 -11.58 -2.29 -10.00
CA LEU A 101 -11.39 -3.27 -8.94
C LEU A 101 -10.76 -4.55 -9.49
N ARG A 102 -11.33 -5.12 -10.56
CA ARG A 102 -10.79 -6.32 -11.21
C ARG A 102 -9.36 -6.14 -11.70
N GLU A 103 -9.07 -4.98 -12.32
CA GLU A 103 -7.73 -4.65 -12.78
C GLU A 103 -6.72 -4.57 -11.62
N SER A 104 -7.08 -3.90 -10.52
CA SER A 104 -6.23 -3.82 -9.33
C SER A 104 -5.99 -5.18 -8.68
N GLN A 105 -7.04 -6.01 -8.60
CA GLN A 105 -6.92 -7.38 -8.09
C GLN A 105 -6.01 -8.25 -8.97
N ALA A 106 -6.14 -8.14 -10.29
CA ALA A 106 -5.33 -8.90 -11.23
C ALA A 106 -3.85 -8.47 -11.22
N SER A 107 -3.58 -7.16 -11.10
CA SER A 107 -2.21 -6.63 -11.12
C SER A 107 -1.47 -6.80 -9.80
N THR A 108 -2.17 -6.82 -8.67
CA THR A 108 -1.53 -6.89 -7.34
C THR A 108 -1.63 -8.26 -6.67
N GLY A 109 -2.54 -9.12 -7.11
CA GLY A 109 -2.89 -10.36 -6.42
C GLY A 109 -3.66 -10.16 -5.11
N LEU A 110 -3.92 -8.93 -4.70
CA LEU A 110 -4.63 -8.58 -3.48
C LEU A 110 -6.14 -8.53 -3.73
N ARG A 111 -6.93 -8.88 -2.73
CA ARG A 111 -8.40 -8.71 -2.78
C ARG A 111 -8.83 -7.28 -2.51
N ASP A 112 -8.02 -6.53 -1.72
CA ASP A 112 -8.31 -5.17 -1.29
C ASP A 112 -7.02 -4.40 -1.00
N GLY A 113 -7.10 -3.08 -0.83
CA GLY A 113 -5.97 -2.17 -0.65
C GLY A 113 -5.27 -2.24 0.70
N VAL A 114 -5.72 -3.10 1.63
CA VAL A 114 -5.08 -3.27 2.94
C VAL A 114 -4.90 -4.74 3.30
N VAL A 115 -3.74 -5.06 3.85
CA VAL A 115 -3.46 -6.34 4.51
C VAL A 115 -3.45 -6.10 6.01
N THR A 116 -4.29 -6.85 6.75
CA THR A 116 -4.40 -6.75 8.21
C THR A 116 -4.00 -8.05 8.87
N GLY A 117 -3.39 -7.98 10.04
CA GLY A 117 -2.97 -9.16 10.77
C GLY A 117 -2.50 -8.87 12.19
N LEU A 118 -2.27 -9.93 12.94
CA LEU A 118 -1.59 -9.88 14.23
C LEU A 118 -0.13 -10.27 14.04
N CYS A 119 0.78 -9.61 14.74
CA CYS A 119 2.20 -9.91 14.68
C CYS A 119 2.88 -9.58 16.02
N ARG A 120 4.19 -9.82 16.06
CA ARG A 120 5.06 -9.28 17.09
C ARG A 120 5.99 -8.25 16.45
N VAL A 121 6.31 -7.22 17.18
CA VAL A 121 7.33 -6.23 16.84
C VAL A 121 8.24 -6.12 18.05
N GLU A 122 9.50 -6.52 17.92
CA GLU A 122 10.44 -6.61 19.04
C GLU A 122 9.89 -7.45 20.22
N GLY A 123 9.20 -8.55 19.90
CA GLY A 123 8.54 -9.42 20.88
C GLY A 123 7.20 -8.91 21.40
N ILE A 124 6.81 -7.67 21.12
CA ILE A 124 5.58 -7.06 21.60
C ILE A 124 4.43 -7.44 20.66
N PRO A 125 3.36 -8.08 21.15
CA PRO A 125 2.20 -8.41 20.33
C PRO A 125 1.44 -7.15 19.91
N MET A 126 1.11 -7.05 18.60
CA MET A 126 0.30 -5.95 18.08
C MET A 126 -0.51 -6.33 16.85
N GLY A 127 -1.51 -5.52 16.57
CA GLY A 127 -2.22 -5.52 15.30
C GLY A 127 -1.53 -4.61 14.30
N LEU A 128 -1.31 -5.11 13.08
CA LEU A 128 -0.68 -4.36 12.00
C LEU A 128 -1.62 -4.29 10.78
N ALA A 129 -1.79 -3.11 10.22
CA ALA A 129 -2.49 -2.88 8.96
C ALA A 129 -1.54 -2.17 7.99
N ALA A 130 -1.25 -2.81 6.87
CA ALA A 130 -0.38 -2.26 5.83
C ALA A 130 -1.19 -1.98 4.56
N MET A 131 -1.21 -0.70 4.14
CA MET A 131 -1.83 -0.29 2.88
C MET A 131 -0.89 -0.59 1.70
N ASP A 132 -1.48 -1.06 0.60
CA ASP A 132 -0.77 -1.24 -0.66
C ASP A 132 -1.20 -0.17 -1.67
N PHE A 133 -0.31 0.76 -1.97
CA PHE A 133 -0.60 1.85 -2.90
C PHE A 133 -0.74 1.41 -4.36
N ARG A 134 -0.31 0.20 -4.71
CA ARG A 134 -0.54 -0.37 -6.04
C ARG A 134 -2.02 -0.70 -6.25
N PHE A 135 -2.75 -0.98 -5.16
CA PHE A 135 -4.19 -1.22 -5.21
C PHE A 135 -4.95 0.10 -5.19
N MET A 136 -5.47 0.53 -6.34
CA MET A 136 -6.28 1.75 -6.52
C MET A 136 -5.68 3.01 -5.88
N GLY A 137 -4.35 3.14 -5.86
CA GLY A 137 -3.65 4.28 -5.26
C GLY A 137 -3.76 4.37 -3.73
N GLY A 138 -4.05 3.27 -3.04
CA GLY A 138 -4.26 3.26 -1.58
C GLY A 138 -5.60 3.87 -1.16
N SER A 139 -6.60 3.85 -2.03
CA SER A 139 -7.94 4.35 -1.73
C SER A 139 -8.58 3.57 -0.57
N MET A 140 -9.14 4.29 0.40
CA MET A 140 -9.81 3.71 1.57
C MET A 140 -11.29 3.51 1.27
N GLY A 141 -11.66 2.30 0.82
CA GLY A 141 -13.05 1.88 0.64
C GLY A 141 -13.65 1.30 1.92
N SER A 142 -14.92 0.85 1.83
CA SER A 142 -15.67 0.27 2.95
C SER A 142 -14.97 -0.96 3.54
N VAL A 143 -14.39 -1.83 2.70
CA VAL A 143 -13.70 -3.04 3.16
C VAL A 143 -12.39 -2.72 3.86
N VAL A 144 -11.64 -1.70 3.41
CA VAL A 144 -10.45 -1.20 4.12
C VAL A 144 -10.84 -0.77 5.53
N GLY A 145 -11.89 0.05 5.66
CA GLY A 145 -12.41 0.49 6.95
C GLY A 145 -12.85 -0.66 7.85
N GLU A 146 -13.58 -1.62 7.28
CA GLU A 146 -14.07 -2.81 8.01
C GLU A 146 -12.90 -3.67 8.52
N LYS A 147 -11.91 -3.97 7.69
CA LYS A 147 -10.72 -4.74 8.09
C LYS A 147 -9.96 -4.08 9.25
N ILE A 148 -9.77 -2.76 9.16
CA ILE A 148 -9.08 -1.99 10.21
C ILE A 148 -9.91 -2.00 11.50
N THR A 149 -11.22 -1.79 11.40
CA THR A 149 -12.12 -1.82 12.56
C THR A 149 -12.11 -3.18 13.26
N ARG A 150 -12.18 -4.27 12.49
CA ARG A 150 -12.08 -5.62 13.05
C ARG A 150 -10.72 -5.89 13.69
N LEU A 151 -9.64 -5.39 13.08
CA LEU A 151 -8.31 -5.51 13.68
C LEU A 151 -8.23 -4.83 15.05
N ILE A 152 -8.77 -3.61 15.17
CA ILE A 152 -8.80 -2.86 16.45
C ILE A 152 -9.65 -3.60 17.50
N GLY A 153 -10.75 -4.20 17.08
CA GLY A 153 -11.63 -4.99 17.97
C GLY A 153 -11.12 -6.41 18.27
N SER A 154 -10.05 -6.84 17.62
CA SER A 154 -9.47 -8.17 17.86
C SER A 154 -8.73 -8.19 19.20
N PRO A 155 -8.96 -9.19 20.06
CA PRO A 155 -8.19 -9.32 21.29
C PRO A 155 -6.70 -9.54 20.96
N PRO A 156 -5.77 -8.93 21.70
CA PRO A 156 -4.36 -9.22 21.52
C PRO A 156 -4.11 -10.72 21.73
N PRO A 157 -3.13 -11.30 21.01
CA PRO A 157 -2.82 -12.72 21.14
C PRO A 157 -2.57 -13.10 22.59
N ALA A 158 -3.09 -14.25 23.01
CA ALA A 158 -3.19 -14.70 24.42
C ALA A 158 -1.86 -14.76 25.20
N SER A 159 -0.71 -14.55 24.55
CA SER A 159 0.61 -14.45 25.18
C SER A 159 0.88 -13.11 25.88
N CYS A 160 -0.07 -12.20 25.92
CA CYS A 160 0.04 -10.87 26.56
C CYS A 160 -0.61 -10.79 27.95
N ARG A 161 -0.93 -11.92 28.59
CA ARG A 161 -1.31 -11.93 30.02
C ARG A 161 -0.03 -12.19 30.83
N CYS A 162 0.57 -11.10 31.31
CA CYS A 162 1.45 -11.14 32.47
C CYS A 162 0.62 -11.38 33.71
#